data_d0ed9b3520c124339f1e06214a083bd7
#
_entry.id   d0ed9b3520c124339f1e06214a083bd7
#
_cell.length_a   1.000
_cell.length_b   1.000
_cell.length_c   1.000
_cell.angle_alpha   90.00
_cell.angle_beta   90.00
_cell.angle_gamma   90.00
#
_symmetry.space_group_name_H-M   'P 1'
#
loop_
_entity.id
_entity.type
_entity.pdbx_description
1 polymer ?
#
loop_
_entity_poly.entity_id
_entity_poly.type
_entity_poly.pdbx_seq_one_letter_code
_entity_poly.pdbx_strand_id
1 'polypeptide(L)'
;MAATPLVILISLLPLALADIRFTSGNCSYYWTLYTGTVPEDAVPGGRDSSGEVFYVGLVQLKLINEVFAGMIIPSRKSARITSLGITKDVKNDPFTVVNILCSQDVEAFEWVATKSEDLHMLTDHNLVGGGKVLGQDLYIGRVRHDGGIVLGKVFPHGFIYQGLYVPSKGIFSQFMSYKVLAFNCRNKKETSDEGVEEYDLDIRGSNGTRGH
;
A
#
# COMPACT_ATOMS: atom_id res chain seq x y z
N MET A 1 -33.84 -14.48 55.61
CA MET A 1 -33.29 -13.37 54.80
C MET A 1 -32.40 -13.98 53.75
N ALA A 2 -32.88 -14.02 52.51
CA ALA A 2 -32.16 -14.62 51.40
C ALA A 2 -31.41 -13.51 50.66
N ALA A 3 -30.08 -13.61 50.54
CA ALA A 3 -29.24 -12.70 49.80
C ALA A 3 -29.27 -13.09 48.32
N THR A 4 -29.75 -12.16 47.46
CA THR A 4 -29.74 -12.31 46.02
C THR A 4 -28.35 -12.04 45.48
N PRO A 5 -27.74 -12.92 44.67
CA PRO A 5 -26.44 -12.63 44.07
C PRO A 5 -26.59 -11.59 42.96
N LEU A 6 -25.81 -10.52 43.08
CA LEU A 6 -25.65 -9.48 42.06
C LEU A 6 -24.83 -10.06 40.89
N VAL A 7 -25.51 -10.40 39.78
CA VAL A 7 -24.83 -10.80 38.53
C VAL A 7 -24.33 -9.54 37.84
N ILE A 8 -23.03 -9.26 37.93
CA ILE A 8 -22.38 -8.20 37.15
C ILE A 8 -22.21 -8.71 35.72
N LEU A 9 -23.07 -8.27 34.84
CA LEU A 9 -22.94 -8.47 33.40
C LEU A 9 -21.79 -7.58 32.91
N ILE A 10 -20.58 -8.13 32.82
CA ILE A 10 -19.47 -7.47 32.13
C ILE A 10 -19.78 -7.57 30.63
N SER A 11 -20.29 -6.51 30.05
CA SER A 11 -20.39 -6.38 28.59
C SER A 11 -18.98 -6.29 28.01
N LEU A 12 -18.51 -7.42 27.48
CA LEU A 12 -17.35 -7.45 26.56
C LEU A 12 -17.74 -6.73 25.26
N LEU A 13 -17.68 -5.40 25.25
CA LEU A 13 -17.60 -4.69 23.99
C LEU A 13 -16.34 -5.18 23.28
N PRO A 14 -16.43 -5.65 22.00
CA PRO A 14 -15.23 -5.87 21.22
C PRO A 14 -14.53 -4.52 21.10
N LEU A 15 -13.30 -4.40 21.63
CA LEU A 15 -12.41 -3.33 21.23
C LEU A 15 -12.25 -3.48 19.71
N ALA A 16 -12.96 -2.65 18.96
CA ALA A 16 -12.68 -2.46 17.55
C ALA A 16 -11.22 -1.99 17.51
N LEU A 17 -10.33 -2.83 16.96
CA LEU A 17 -8.97 -2.43 16.65
C LEU A 17 -9.09 -1.23 15.72
N ALA A 18 -8.83 -0.03 16.26
CA ALA A 18 -8.85 1.18 15.47
C ALA A 18 -7.84 1.02 14.34
N ASP A 19 -8.30 1.16 13.10
CA ASP A 19 -7.44 1.16 11.93
C ASP A 19 -6.36 2.22 12.11
N ILE A 20 -5.09 1.83 11.99
CA ILE A 20 -3.98 2.79 12.06
C ILE A 20 -3.98 3.56 10.75
N ARG A 21 -4.33 4.85 10.82
CA ARG A 21 -4.35 5.76 9.67
C ARG A 21 -3.05 6.53 9.56
N PHE A 22 -2.56 6.63 8.33
CA PHE A 22 -1.41 7.44 7.95
C PHE A 22 -1.90 8.57 7.04
N THR A 23 -1.49 9.80 7.31
CA THR A 23 -1.90 10.98 6.53
C THR A 23 -0.70 11.67 5.92
N SER A 24 -0.87 12.19 4.70
CA SER A 24 0.09 13.06 4.02
C SER A 24 -0.74 14.13 3.27
N GLY A 25 -0.69 15.37 3.74
CA GLY A 25 -1.59 16.42 3.24
C GLY A 25 -3.06 16.03 3.45
N ASN A 26 -3.85 16.10 2.39
CA ASN A 26 -5.29 15.77 2.40
C ASN A 26 -5.57 14.29 2.06
N CYS A 27 -4.55 13.49 1.83
CA CYS A 27 -4.69 12.06 1.52
C CYS A 27 -4.38 11.20 2.73
N SER A 28 -4.97 10.03 2.78
CA SER A 28 -4.72 9.06 3.86
C SER A 28 -4.81 7.63 3.37
N TYR A 29 -4.11 6.74 4.05
CA TYR A 29 -4.27 5.31 3.91
C TYR A 29 -4.32 4.64 5.28
N TYR A 30 -4.79 3.39 5.31
CA TYR A 30 -4.91 2.62 6.53
C TYR A 30 -4.74 1.12 6.26
N TRP A 31 -4.44 0.41 7.33
CA TRP A 31 -4.38 -1.05 7.33
C TRP A 31 -5.59 -1.60 8.07
N THR A 32 -6.34 -2.50 7.44
CA THR A 32 -7.48 -3.17 8.06
C THR A 32 -7.35 -4.68 8.00
N LEU A 33 -8.04 -5.39 8.89
CA LEU A 33 -7.99 -6.85 8.95
C LEU A 33 -8.58 -7.47 7.69
N TYR A 34 -7.81 -8.31 7.01
CA TYR A 34 -8.30 -9.05 5.85
C TYR A 34 -9.11 -10.28 6.27
N THR A 35 -10.41 -10.24 6.11
CA THR A 35 -11.34 -11.31 6.51
C THR A 35 -11.65 -12.32 5.38
N GLY A 36 -10.93 -12.23 4.26
CA GLY A 36 -11.17 -13.06 3.07
C GLY A 36 -12.00 -12.39 1.99
N THR A 37 -12.48 -11.18 2.25
CA THR A 37 -13.13 -10.29 1.26
C THR A 37 -12.25 -9.07 1.05
N VAL A 38 -12.07 -8.66 -0.20
CA VAL A 38 -11.28 -7.47 -0.56
C VAL A 38 -12.16 -6.24 -0.39
N PRO A 39 -11.76 -5.23 0.41
CA PRO A 39 -12.44 -3.94 0.48
C PRO A 39 -12.43 -3.22 -0.88
N GLU A 40 -13.43 -2.35 -1.11
CA GLU A 40 -13.55 -1.58 -2.37
C GLU A 40 -12.38 -0.62 -2.58
N ASP A 41 -11.83 -0.08 -1.50
CA ASP A 41 -10.70 0.84 -1.48
C ASP A 41 -9.34 0.17 -1.23
N ALA A 42 -9.26 -1.16 -1.44
CA ALA A 42 -8.02 -1.90 -1.30
C ALA A 42 -6.99 -1.52 -2.38
N VAL A 43 -5.74 -1.32 -1.98
CA VAL A 43 -4.65 -0.92 -2.86
C VAL A 43 -4.12 -2.11 -3.65
N PRO A 44 -4.20 -2.12 -5.00
CA PRO A 44 -3.70 -3.22 -5.81
C PRO A 44 -2.16 -3.23 -5.84
N GLY A 45 -1.58 -4.41 -5.65
CA GLY A 45 -0.13 -4.63 -5.75
C GLY A 45 0.34 -4.87 -7.18
N GLY A 46 -0.52 -5.46 -8.01
CA GLY A 46 -0.24 -5.84 -9.39
C GLY A 46 -1.06 -7.02 -9.88
N ARG A 47 -0.57 -7.67 -10.94
CA ARG A 47 -1.13 -8.93 -11.47
C ARG A 47 -0.08 -10.02 -11.44
N ASP A 48 -0.46 -11.17 -10.97
CA ASP A 48 0.43 -12.35 -10.97
C ASP A 48 0.56 -12.97 -12.38
N SER A 49 1.26 -14.09 -12.48
CA SER A 49 1.48 -14.80 -13.75
C SER A 49 0.21 -15.41 -14.36
N SER A 50 -0.87 -15.56 -13.59
CA SER A 50 -2.18 -15.97 -14.08
C SER A 50 -3.04 -14.81 -14.57
N GLY A 51 -2.59 -13.56 -14.33
CA GLY A 51 -3.35 -12.33 -14.59
C GLY A 51 -4.27 -11.92 -13.45
N GLU A 52 -4.32 -12.69 -12.35
CA GLU A 52 -5.11 -12.33 -11.17
C GLU A 52 -4.55 -11.08 -10.48
N VAL A 53 -5.44 -10.16 -10.12
CA VAL A 53 -5.05 -8.99 -9.30
C VAL A 53 -4.83 -9.44 -7.88
N PHE A 54 -3.67 -9.12 -7.34
CA PHE A 54 -3.37 -9.24 -5.92
C PHE A 54 -3.28 -7.86 -5.26
N TYR A 55 -3.44 -7.82 -3.94
CA TYR A 55 -3.45 -6.58 -3.15
C TYR A 55 -2.29 -6.54 -2.17
N VAL A 56 -1.95 -5.31 -1.75
CA VAL A 56 -0.86 -5.08 -0.80
C VAL A 56 -1.31 -5.50 0.59
N GLY A 57 -0.55 -6.38 1.23
CA GLY A 57 -0.81 -6.88 2.56
C GLY A 57 0.36 -6.74 3.52
N LEU A 58 0.04 -6.73 4.82
CA LEU A 58 0.99 -6.93 5.91
C LEU A 58 0.57 -8.17 6.71
N VAL A 59 1.53 -9.03 6.98
CA VAL A 59 1.33 -10.25 7.77
C VAL A 59 2.17 -10.18 9.04
N GLN A 60 1.51 -10.21 10.18
CA GLN A 60 2.16 -10.32 11.48
C GLN A 60 2.21 -11.79 11.90
N LEU A 61 3.40 -12.30 12.20
CA LEU A 61 3.63 -13.60 12.83
C LEU A 61 3.95 -13.38 14.32
N LYS A 62 2.96 -13.55 15.19
CA LYS A 62 3.06 -13.23 16.62
C LYS A 62 4.10 -14.04 17.35
N LEU A 63 4.31 -15.32 16.97
CA LEU A 63 5.28 -16.22 17.63
C LEU A 63 6.72 -15.72 17.52
N ILE A 64 7.07 -15.04 16.43
CA ILE A 64 8.41 -14.51 16.20
C ILE A 64 8.44 -12.96 16.27
N ASN A 65 7.28 -12.35 16.58
CA ASN A 65 7.10 -10.90 16.66
C ASN A 65 7.62 -10.13 15.45
N GLU A 66 7.32 -10.63 14.24
CA GLU A 66 7.73 -10.03 12.98
C GLU A 66 6.53 -9.67 12.13
N VAL A 67 6.69 -8.62 11.32
CA VAL A 67 5.70 -8.15 10.35
C VAL A 67 6.34 -8.10 8.98
N PHE A 68 5.63 -8.62 7.98
CA PHE A 68 6.13 -8.72 6.59
C PHE A 68 5.14 -8.16 5.60
N ALA A 69 5.66 -7.54 4.53
CA ALA A 69 4.88 -7.31 3.34
C ALA A 69 4.52 -8.63 2.64
N GLY A 70 3.28 -8.75 2.18
CA GLY A 70 2.76 -9.94 1.52
C GLY A 70 1.76 -9.62 0.41
N MET A 71 1.58 -10.60 -0.48
CA MET A 71 0.60 -10.56 -1.57
C MET A 71 -0.73 -11.13 -1.09
N ILE A 72 -1.79 -10.35 -0.99
CA ILE A 72 -3.14 -10.87 -0.75
C ILE A 72 -3.70 -11.38 -2.06
N ILE A 73 -4.01 -12.68 -2.10
CA ILE A 73 -4.51 -13.39 -3.29
C ILE A 73 -5.99 -13.72 -3.03
N PRO A 74 -6.94 -13.00 -3.67
CA PRO A 74 -8.37 -13.12 -3.40
C PRO A 74 -8.92 -14.53 -3.64
N SER A 75 -8.55 -15.17 -4.75
CA SER A 75 -8.99 -16.53 -5.08
C SER A 75 -8.62 -17.57 -4.02
N ARG A 76 -7.54 -17.34 -3.28
CA ARG A 76 -7.05 -18.21 -2.20
C ARG A 76 -7.52 -17.79 -0.81
N LYS A 77 -8.08 -16.57 -0.69
CA LYS A 77 -8.43 -15.95 0.60
C LYS A 77 -7.27 -16.01 1.59
N SER A 78 -6.06 -15.70 1.12
CA SER A 78 -4.81 -15.83 1.86
C SER A 78 -3.81 -14.75 1.46
N ALA A 79 -2.79 -14.53 2.30
CA ALA A 79 -1.62 -13.75 1.94
C ALA A 79 -0.43 -14.67 1.67
N ARG A 80 0.33 -14.39 0.62
CA ARG A 80 1.58 -15.08 0.29
C ARG A 80 2.75 -14.26 0.77
N ILE A 81 3.62 -14.87 1.56
CA ILE A 81 4.82 -14.25 2.15
C ILE A 81 6.05 -15.13 1.99
N THR A 82 7.22 -14.54 2.22
CA THR A 82 8.45 -15.29 2.55
C THR A 82 8.79 -15.08 4.01
N SER A 83 9.05 -16.17 4.73
CA SER A 83 9.48 -16.14 6.12
C SER A 83 10.40 -17.31 6.39
N LEU A 84 11.50 -17.10 7.13
CA LEU A 84 12.47 -18.13 7.48
C LEU A 84 12.97 -18.94 6.25
N GLY A 85 13.20 -18.26 5.13
CA GLY A 85 13.73 -18.89 3.91
C GLY A 85 12.71 -19.59 3.02
N ILE A 86 11.44 -19.70 3.43
CA ILE A 86 10.38 -20.39 2.69
C ILE A 86 9.25 -19.45 2.26
N THR A 87 8.63 -19.79 1.13
CA THR A 87 7.38 -19.18 0.67
C THR A 87 6.20 -19.97 1.25
N LYS A 88 5.22 -19.26 1.79
CA LYS A 88 3.98 -19.85 2.31
C LYS A 88 2.78 -18.95 2.12
N ASP A 89 1.60 -19.57 1.97
CA ASP A 89 0.32 -18.90 2.03
C ASP A 89 -0.21 -18.96 3.47
N VAL A 90 -0.61 -17.83 4.02
CA VAL A 90 -1.09 -17.70 5.39
C VAL A 90 -2.47 -17.05 5.43
N LYS A 91 -3.24 -17.37 6.48
CA LYS A 91 -4.55 -16.78 6.78
C LYS A 91 -4.52 -16.31 8.24
N ASN A 92 -5.55 -15.55 8.62
CA ASN A 92 -5.73 -15.22 10.03
C ASN A 92 -5.94 -16.49 10.85
N ASP A 93 -5.18 -16.55 11.96
CA ASP A 93 -5.30 -17.57 12.99
C ASP A 93 -4.85 -16.93 14.34
N PRO A 94 -4.87 -17.64 15.49
CA PRO A 94 -4.44 -17.08 16.77
C PRO A 94 -3.02 -16.49 16.77
N PHE A 95 -2.15 -16.97 15.88
CA PHE A 95 -0.73 -16.60 15.80
C PHE A 95 -0.38 -15.74 14.58
N THR A 96 -1.31 -15.57 13.66
CA THR A 96 -1.12 -14.85 12.39
C THR A 96 -2.21 -13.81 12.21
N VAL A 97 -1.82 -12.56 11.93
CA VAL A 97 -2.74 -11.49 11.53
C VAL A 97 -2.39 -11.05 10.12
N VAL A 98 -3.37 -11.02 9.25
CA VAL A 98 -3.25 -10.53 7.87
C VAL A 98 -4.04 -9.24 7.75
N ASN A 99 -3.36 -8.14 7.42
CA ASN A 99 -3.97 -6.85 7.12
C ASN A 99 -3.84 -6.55 5.63
N ILE A 100 -4.81 -5.81 5.10
CA ILE A 100 -4.83 -5.30 3.73
C ILE A 100 -4.70 -3.77 3.75
N LEU A 101 -3.95 -3.22 2.79
CA LEU A 101 -3.79 -1.79 2.61
C LEU A 101 -5.01 -1.22 1.90
N CYS A 102 -5.59 -0.14 2.45
CA CYS A 102 -6.75 0.55 1.92
C CYS A 102 -6.54 2.06 1.85
N SER A 103 -7.14 2.71 0.87
CA SER A 103 -7.12 4.17 0.72
C SER A 103 -8.24 4.63 -0.20
N GLN A 104 -8.86 5.77 0.12
CA GLN A 104 -9.73 6.48 -0.81
C GLN A 104 -8.92 7.19 -1.92
N ASP A 105 -7.62 7.36 -1.70
CA ASP A 105 -6.69 8.05 -2.60
C ASP A 105 -5.69 7.05 -3.21
N VAL A 106 -6.19 6.01 -3.88
CA VAL A 106 -5.33 4.94 -4.47
C VAL A 106 -4.32 5.53 -5.45
N GLU A 107 -4.65 6.62 -6.14
CA GLU A 107 -3.77 7.31 -7.07
C GLU A 107 -2.60 8.08 -6.40
N ALA A 108 -2.66 8.27 -5.08
CA ALA A 108 -1.56 8.81 -4.31
C ALA A 108 -0.42 7.80 -4.10
N PHE A 109 -0.67 6.51 -4.41
CA PHE A 109 0.38 5.50 -4.39
C PHE A 109 1.14 5.44 -5.71
N GLU A 110 2.44 5.38 -5.62
CA GLU A 110 3.31 5.18 -6.76
C GLU A 110 4.35 4.07 -6.51
N TRP A 111 4.77 3.43 -7.59
CA TRP A 111 5.82 2.42 -7.56
C TRP A 111 7.11 3.00 -8.13
N VAL A 112 7.99 3.47 -7.25
CA VAL A 112 9.24 4.15 -7.59
C VAL A 112 10.31 3.13 -7.92
N ALA A 113 10.90 3.22 -9.11
CA ALA A 113 12.00 2.34 -9.52
C ALA A 113 13.29 2.74 -8.78
N THR A 114 14.00 1.73 -8.22
CA THR A 114 15.24 1.97 -7.49
C THR A 114 16.14 0.73 -7.52
N LYS A 115 17.36 0.90 -7.03
CA LYS A 115 18.27 -0.16 -6.63
C LYS A 115 18.47 -0.12 -5.13
N SER A 116 18.93 -1.24 -4.57
CA SER A 116 19.19 -1.33 -3.13
C SER A 116 20.21 -0.32 -2.63
N GLU A 117 21.21 -0.02 -3.44
CA GLU A 117 22.27 0.99 -3.14
C GLU A 117 21.72 2.42 -3.14
N ASP A 118 20.67 2.69 -3.94
CA ASP A 118 20.11 4.03 -4.16
C ASP A 118 18.84 4.29 -3.32
N LEU A 119 18.35 3.29 -2.59
CA LEU A 119 17.09 3.41 -1.84
C LEU A 119 17.10 4.58 -0.86
N HIS A 120 18.24 4.84 -0.23
CA HIS A 120 18.44 5.95 0.71
C HIS A 120 18.39 7.34 0.07
N MET A 121 18.47 7.43 -1.27
CA MET A 121 18.36 8.68 -2.04
C MET A 121 16.93 9.10 -2.30
N LEU A 122 15.93 8.24 -2.03
CA LEU A 122 14.51 8.54 -2.24
C LEU A 122 13.95 9.42 -1.11
N THR A 123 14.61 10.53 -0.81
CA THR A 123 14.28 11.43 0.31
C THR A 123 13.05 12.29 0.07
N ASP A 124 12.64 12.45 -1.17
CA ASP A 124 11.46 13.18 -1.63
C ASP A 124 10.20 12.29 -1.75
N HIS A 125 10.34 11.00 -1.44
CA HIS A 125 9.26 10.02 -1.46
C HIS A 125 8.92 9.53 -0.05
N ASN A 126 7.64 9.54 0.30
CA ASN A 126 7.15 8.92 1.53
C ASN A 126 7.00 7.41 1.34
N LEU A 127 8.03 6.65 1.60
CA LEU A 127 8.02 5.20 1.42
C LEU A 127 7.05 4.53 2.41
N VAL A 128 6.22 3.61 1.90
CA VAL A 128 5.25 2.88 2.70
C VAL A 128 5.95 1.80 3.52
N GLY A 129 5.73 1.82 4.84
CA GLY A 129 6.29 0.82 5.76
C GLY A 129 5.81 -0.60 5.42
N GLY A 130 6.75 -1.52 5.27
CA GLY A 130 6.54 -2.92 4.90
C GLY A 130 6.65 -3.90 6.07
N GLY A 131 6.65 -3.38 7.30
CA GLY A 131 6.76 -4.17 8.52
C GLY A 131 8.10 -4.05 9.24
N LYS A 132 8.43 -5.05 10.06
CA LYS A 132 9.65 -5.09 10.86
C LYS A 132 10.14 -6.52 11.04
N VAL A 133 11.43 -6.74 10.83
CA VAL A 133 12.11 -8.03 10.98
C VAL A 133 13.42 -7.83 11.72
N LEU A 134 13.68 -8.61 12.77
CA LEU A 134 14.88 -8.50 13.60
C LEU A 134 15.18 -7.06 14.05
N GLY A 135 14.13 -6.29 14.37
CA GLY A 135 14.26 -4.89 14.80
C GLY A 135 14.45 -3.89 13.67
N GLN A 136 14.66 -4.32 12.43
CA GLN A 136 14.83 -3.47 11.26
C GLN A 136 13.49 -3.17 10.60
N ASP A 137 13.22 -1.89 10.34
CA ASP A 137 12.06 -1.45 9.57
C ASP A 137 12.25 -1.78 8.08
N LEU A 138 11.18 -2.26 7.46
CA LEU A 138 11.16 -2.70 6.08
C LEU A 138 10.25 -1.82 5.23
N TYR A 139 10.44 -1.87 3.91
CA TYR A 139 9.52 -1.29 2.93
C TYR A 139 8.85 -2.36 2.09
N ILE A 140 7.86 -1.93 1.30
CA ILE A 140 7.11 -2.79 0.38
C ILE A 140 7.70 -2.63 -1.00
N GLY A 141 8.14 -3.74 -1.60
CA GLY A 141 8.68 -3.73 -2.95
C GLY A 141 7.98 -4.71 -3.88
N ARG A 142 8.11 -4.46 -5.18
CA ARG A 142 7.66 -5.39 -6.23
C ARG A 142 8.63 -5.46 -7.39
N VAL A 143 8.58 -6.59 -8.10
CA VAL A 143 9.39 -6.85 -9.29
C VAL A 143 8.61 -7.71 -10.27
N ARG A 144 8.96 -7.66 -11.57
CA ARG A 144 8.50 -8.65 -12.54
C ARG A 144 9.33 -9.93 -12.39
N HIS A 145 8.68 -11.04 -12.09
CA HIS A 145 9.31 -12.34 -11.89
C HIS A 145 8.35 -13.47 -12.29
N ASP A 146 8.86 -14.54 -12.92
CA ASP A 146 8.10 -15.72 -13.34
C ASP A 146 6.81 -15.38 -14.13
N GLY A 147 6.88 -14.41 -15.05
CA GLY A 147 5.77 -14.04 -15.93
C GLY A 147 4.72 -13.10 -15.33
N GLY A 148 4.83 -12.72 -14.06
CA GLY A 148 3.92 -11.80 -13.38
C GLY A 148 4.65 -10.72 -12.58
N ILE A 149 3.87 -9.96 -11.80
CA ILE A 149 4.40 -9.11 -10.74
C ILE A 149 4.38 -9.91 -9.44
N VAL A 150 5.43 -9.80 -8.65
CA VAL A 150 5.50 -10.34 -7.28
C VAL A 150 5.88 -9.24 -6.32
N LEU A 151 5.27 -9.28 -5.13
CA LEU A 151 5.48 -8.31 -4.06
C LEU A 151 6.16 -9.00 -2.87
N GLY A 152 6.99 -8.25 -2.16
CA GLY A 152 7.67 -8.74 -0.97
C GLY A 152 8.24 -7.62 -0.13
N LYS A 153 9.13 -8.01 0.77
CA LYS A 153 9.77 -7.13 1.74
C LYS A 153 11.10 -6.60 1.22
N VAL A 154 11.32 -5.30 1.40
CA VAL A 154 12.57 -4.62 1.08
C VAL A 154 13.34 -4.36 2.37
N PHE A 155 14.56 -4.88 2.45
CA PHE A 155 15.53 -4.52 3.48
C PHE A 155 16.33 -3.31 2.98
N PRO A 156 16.19 -2.12 3.63
CA PRO A 156 16.80 -0.88 3.14
C PRO A 156 18.32 -0.88 3.24
N HIS A 157 18.83 -1.50 4.27
CA HIS A 157 20.26 -1.67 4.53
C HIS A 157 20.45 -2.82 5.50
N GLY A 158 21.63 -3.40 5.52
CA GLY A 158 21.93 -4.47 6.48
C GLY A 158 23.15 -5.26 6.05
N PHE A 159 23.86 -5.81 7.04
CA PHE A 159 25.00 -6.65 6.79
C PHE A 159 24.63 -8.05 6.25
N ILE A 160 23.44 -8.56 6.67
CA ILE A 160 22.99 -9.91 6.31
C ILE A 160 21.93 -9.87 5.21
N TYR A 161 21.00 -8.91 5.26
CA TYR A 161 19.88 -8.80 4.33
C TYR A 161 19.87 -7.43 3.68
N GLN A 162 19.77 -7.40 2.35
CA GLN A 162 19.64 -6.17 1.55
C GLN A 162 18.78 -6.45 0.32
N GLY A 163 17.99 -5.45 -0.10
CA GLY A 163 17.19 -5.54 -1.31
C GLY A 163 15.81 -6.16 -1.10
N LEU A 164 15.17 -6.50 -2.19
CA LEU A 164 13.83 -7.04 -2.23
C LEU A 164 13.83 -8.57 -2.16
N TYR A 165 13.09 -9.13 -1.22
CA TYR A 165 12.84 -10.56 -1.08
C TYR A 165 11.38 -10.87 -1.39
N VAL A 166 11.14 -11.68 -2.41
CA VAL A 166 9.80 -12.04 -2.87
C VAL A 166 9.55 -13.55 -2.80
N PRO A 167 8.29 -13.98 -2.68
CA PRO A 167 7.89 -15.37 -2.82
C PRO A 167 8.26 -15.93 -4.20
N SER A 168 8.89 -17.11 -4.25
CA SER A 168 9.23 -17.84 -5.47
C SER A 168 9.19 -19.34 -5.17
N LYS A 169 8.67 -20.16 -6.05
CA LYS A 169 8.66 -21.65 -6.11
C LYS A 169 9.03 -22.38 -4.81
N GLY A 170 8.36 -22.07 -3.69
CA GLY A 170 8.57 -22.69 -2.39
C GLY A 170 9.67 -22.06 -1.51
N ILE A 171 10.55 -21.27 -2.10
CA ILE A 171 11.61 -20.51 -1.42
C ILE A 171 11.41 -19.01 -1.66
N PHE A 172 12.45 -18.21 -1.60
CA PHE A 172 12.42 -16.80 -1.99
C PHE A 172 13.37 -16.53 -3.17
N SER A 173 13.13 -15.41 -3.84
CA SER A 173 14.10 -14.79 -4.75
C SER A 173 14.47 -13.41 -4.23
N GLN A 174 15.75 -13.03 -4.40
CA GLN A 174 16.29 -11.73 -4.00
C GLN A 174 16.56 -10.88 -5.23
N PHE A 175 16.24 -9.59 -5.16
CA PHE A 175 16.47 -8.62 -6.23
C PHE A 175 17.13 -7.37 -5.68
N MET A 176 18.15 -6.87 -6.39
CA MET A 176 18.83 -5.61 -6.07
C MET A 176 18.26 -4.42 -6.85
N SER A 177 17.46 -4.68 -7.91
CA SER A 177 16.73 -3.68 -8.68
C SER A 177 15.24 -4.03 -8.65
N TYR A 178 14.41 -3.08 -8.21
CA TYR A 178 12.98 -3.31 -7.96
C TYR A 178 12.22 -1.97 -7.97
N LYS A 179 10.92 -2.03 -7.72
CA LYS A 179 10.11 -0.84 -7.43
C LYS A 179 9.67 -0.89 -5.97
N VAL A 180 9.79 0.23 -5.26
CA VAL A 180 9.33 0.41 -3.88
C VAL A 180 8.02 1.21 -3.86
N LEU A 181 7.12 0.89 -2.94
CA LEU A 181 5.85 1.59 -2.79
C LEU A 181 6.05 2.90 -2.01
N ALA A 182 5.62 4.00 -2.60
CA ALA A 182 5.56 5.32 -1.98
C ALA A 182 4.12 5.84 -1.96
N PHE A 183 3.84 6.74 -1.01
CA PHE A 183 2.55 7.42 -0.85
C PHE A 183 2.78 8.93 -0.85
N ASN A 184 2.49 9.57 -1.99
CA ASN A 184 2.68 11.01 -2.18
C ASN A 184 1.36 11.64 -2.55
N CYS A 185 0.75 12.35 -1.62
CA CYS A 185 -0.42 13.17 -1.90
C CYS A 185 0.02 14.37 -2.75
N ARG A 186 -0.16 14.27 -4.06
CA ARG A 186 -0.10 15.46 -4.92
C ARG A 186 -1.33 16.28 -4.60
N ASN A 187 -1.14 17.53 -4.14
CA ASN A 187 -2.25 18.47 -4.05
C ASN A 187 -2.96 18.42 -5.40
N LYS A 188 -4.22 17.97 -5.43
CA LYS A 188 -5.09 18.23 -6.57
C LYS A 188 -5.06 19.74 -6.71
N LYS A 189 -4.36 20.29 -7.70
CA LYS A 189 -4.59 21.68 -8.11
C LYS A 189 -6.08 21.73 -8.35
N GLU A 190 -6.78 22.53 -7.54
CA GLU A 190 -8.08 23.01 -7.92
C GLU A 190 -7.91 23.52 -9.34
N THR A 191 -8.50 22.84 -10.31
CA THR A 191 -8.81 23.42 -11.58
C THR A 191 -9.82 24.49 -11.25
N SER A 192 -9.33 25.66 -10.85
CA SER A 192 -10.10 26.87 -10.93
C SER A 192 -10.53 26.95 -12.41
N ASP A 193 -11.82 26.81 -12.62
CA ASP A 193 -12.50 27.29 -13.80
C ASP A 193 -12.17 28.79 -13.90
N GLU A 194 -11.02 29.12 -14.46
CA GLU A 194 -10.82 30.45 -15.05
C GLU A 194 -11.66 30.44 -16.31
N GLY A 195 -12.92 30.92 -16.12
CA GLY A 195 -13.76 31.33 -17.22
C GLY A 195 -12.94 32.28 -18.09
N VAL A 196 -12.59 31.78 -19.26
CA VAL A 196 -12.12 32.62 -20.34
C VAL A 196 -13.30 33.51 -20.74
N GLU A 197 -13.36 34.73 -20.20
CA GLU A 197 -14.18 35.78 -20.77
C GLU A 197 -13.63 36.07 -22.14
N GLU A 198 -14.34 35.58 -23.14
CA GLU A 198 -14.17 35.89 -24.55
C GLU A 198 -14.52 37.36 -24.76
N TYR A 199 -13.51 38.25 -24.77
CA TYR A 199 -13.68 39.63 -25.17
C TYR A 199 -13.92 39.69 -26.68
N ASP A 200 -15.19 39.81 -27.04
CA ASP A 200 -15.65 40.09 -28.39
C ASP A 200 -15.19 41.51 -28.81
N LEU A 201 -14.10 41.58 -29.58
CA LEU A 201 -13.60 42.83 -30.19
C LEU A 201 -14.44 43.16 -31.41
N ASP A 202 -15.51 43.92 -31.18
CA ASP A 202 -16.36 44.52 -32.22
C ASP A 202 -15.55 45.56 -33.02
N ILE A 203 -14.94 45.14 -34.11
CA ILE A 203 -14.26 46.04 -35.06
C ILE A 203 -15.32 46.66 -35.98
N ARG A 204 -15.92 47.77 -35.55
CA ARG A 204 -16.73 48.61 -36.44
C ARG A 204 -15.81 49.35 -37.41
N GLY A 205 -15.96 49.01 -38.66
CA GLY A 205 -15.33 49.69 -39.75
C GLY A 205 -15.77 51.17 -39.85
N SER A 206 -14.83 52.07 -39.92
CA SER A 206 -15.06 53.45 -40.39
C SER A 206 -14.67 53.57 -41.83
N ASN A 207 -15.68 53.63 -42.70
CA ASN A 207 -15.57 54.15 -44.09
C ASN A 207 -15.19 55.62 -44.04
N GLY A 208 -14.06 55.96 -44.57
CA GLY A 208 -13.62 57.32 -44.83
C GLY A 208 -13.32 57.51 -46.31
N THR A 209 -14.33 57.91 -47.02
CA THR A 209 -14.21 58.52 -48.42
C THR A 209 -13.39 59.77 -48.34
N ARG A 210 -12.37 59.92 -49.20
CA ARG A 210 -11.92 61.20 -49.81
C ARG A 210 -11.42 60.98 -51.19
N GLY A 211 -12.12 61.65 -52.06
CA GLY A 211 -11.70 62.00 -53.42
C GLY A 211 -10.71 63.14 -53.41
N HIS A 212 -9.87 63.10 -54.32
CA HIS A 212 -9.41 64.07 -55.37
C HIS A 212 -8.29 63.35 -56.13
#